data_4ad0731b1d1de4a05123808b6d04245c
#
_entry.id   4ad0731b1d1de4a05123808b6d04245c
#
_cell.length_a   1.000
_cell.length_b   1.000
_cell.length_c   1.000
_cell.angle_alpha   90.00
_cell.angle_beta   90.00
_cell.angle_gamma   90.00
#
_symmetry.space_group_name_H-M   'P 1'
#
loop_
_entity.id
_entity.type
_entity.pdbx_description
1 polymer ?
#
loop_
_entity_poly.entity_id
_entity_poly.type
_entity_poly.pdbx_seq_one_letter_code
_entity_poly.pdbx_strand_id
1 'polypeptide(L)'
;MAKASPTPGKLLLSPADHTLIMIDHQSQMAFATKSIDAVMLRNNTALVAHSAKVFGVSTILTTVAEQTFSGPIFSEIKEVFPGLEVIDRTTMNTWEDGRIAERVNAIGKPRLVFCGLWTSVCIVGPTLSALDQGFEVYVIADACGDVSLEAHEHAMSRMIQVGVRPVTSLQYLLELQRDWARGETYDAVVDVAKKYGGAYGLGLIYAKTMLGEHASEAGAARTAP
;
A
#
# COMPACT_ATOMS: atom_id res chain seq x y z
N MET A 1 7.80 -35.68 5.45
CA MET A 1 8.35 -34.69 6.41
C MET A 1 8.58 -33.35 5.68
N ALA A 2 8.27 -32.24 6.31
CA ALA A 2 8.58 -30.93 5.76
C ALA A 2 10.10 -30.72 5.69
N LYS A 3 10.59 -30.10 4.62
CA LYS A 3 12.00 -29.72 4.46
C LYS A 3 12.09 -28.21 4.25
N ALA A 4 13.02 -27.57 4.92
CA ALA A 4 13.33 -26.16 4.69
C ALA A 4 14.01 -25.99 3.33
N SER A 5 13.66 -24.93 2.61
CA SER A 5 14.33 -24.49 1.37
C SER A 5 14.45 -22.98 1.38
N PRO A 6 15.42 -22.38 0.66
CA PRO A 6 15.58 -20.94 0.56
C PRO A 6 14.55 -20.26 -0.38
N THR A 7 13.41 -20.93 -0.61
CA THR A 7 12.33 -20.42 -1.46
C THR A 7 11.39 -19.53 -0.66
N PRO A 8 11.08 -18.29 -1.12
CA PRO A 8 10.12 -17.43 -0.44
C PRO A 8 8.73 -18.07 -0.38
N GLY A 9 8.03 -17.82 0.73
CA GLY A 9 6.65 -18.28 0.92
C GLY A 9 5.72 -17.74 -0.17
N LYS A 10 4.80 -18.57 -0.64
CA LYS A 10 3.85 -18.22 -1.72
C LYS A 10 2.94 -17.03 -1.39
N LEU A 11 2.75 -16.71 -0.11
CA LEU A 11 1.90 -15.60 0.34
C LEU A 11 2.65 -14.26 0.44
N LEU A 12 3.96 -14.25 0.28
CA LEU A 12 4.72 -13.01 0.21
C LEU A 12 4.47 -12.31 -1.13
N LEU A 13 4.21 -11.00 -1.08
CA LEU A 13 4.02 -10.17 -2.27
C LEU A 13 5.34 -10.00 -3.03
N SER A 14 5.24 -9.91 -4.34
CA SER A 14 6.34 -9.48 -5.21
C SER A 14 5.85 -8.39 -6.16
N PRO A 15 6.75 -7.55 -6.71
CA PRO A 15 6.34 -6.44 -7.58
C PRO A 15 5.53 -6.88 -8.80
N ALA A 16 5.79 -8.09 -9.30
CA ALA A 16 5.18 -8.60 -10.52
C ALA A 16 3.82 -9.28 -10.33
N ASP A 17 3.44 -9.65 -9.10
CA ASP A 17 2.33 -10.58 -8.87
C ASP A 17 1.03 -9.97 -8.36
N HIS A 18 0.99 -8.64 -8.15
CA HIS A 18 -0.19 -7.98 -7.62
C HIS A 18 -0.48 -6.64 -8.29
N THR A 19 -1.72 -6.18 -8.11
CA THR A 19 -2.18 -4.83 -8.45
C THR A 19 -2.48 -4.09 -7.17
N LEU A 20 -1.94 -2.88 -7.02
CA LEU A 20 -2.29 -1.95 -5.94
C LEU A 20 -3.52 -1.13 -6.36
N ILE A 21 -4.53 -1.05 -5.48
CA ILE A 21 -5.73 -0.23 -5.68
C ILE A 21 -5.83 0.74 -4.51
N MET A 22 -5.60 2.03 -4.80
CA MET A 22 -5.68 3.11 -3.82
C MET A 22 -7.04 3.80 -3.95
N ILE A 23 -7.85 3.71 -2.89
CA ILE A 23 -9.27 4.06 -2.91
C ILE A 23 -9.54 5.26 -2.02
N ASP A 24 -10.07 6.34 -2.60
CA ASP A 24 -10.70 7.45 -1.89
C ASP A 24 -9.82 8.11 -0.81
N HIS A 25 -8.51 8.14 -1.02
CA HIS A 25 -7.63 8.99 -0.22
C HIS A 25 -7.89 10.47 -0.59
N GLN A 26 -9.02 11.00 -0.12
CA GLN A 26 -9.55 12.32 -0.49
C GLN A 26 -9.58 13.27 0.71
N SER A 27 -9.44 14.56 0.45
CA SER A 27 -9.24 15.57 1.48
C SER A 27 -10.36 15.64 2.52
N GLN A 28 -11.63 15.69 2.10
CA GLN A 28 -12.75 15.79 3.04
C GLN A 28 -12.96 14.49 3.83
N MET A 29 -12.72 13.36 3.22
CA MET A 29 -12.79 12.07 3.91
C MET A 29 -11.73 11.96 5.01
N ALA A 30 -10.54 12.50 4.78
CA ALA A 30 -9.48 12.55 5.78
C ALA A 30 -9.87 13.39 7.01
N PHE A 31 -10.56 14.53 6.83
CA PHE A 31 -11.04 15.35 7.97
C PHE A 31 -12.02 14.61 8.88
N ALA A 32 -12.84 13.73 8.34
CA ALA A 32 -13.77 12.89 9.12
C ALA A 32 -13.14 11.62 9.69
N THR A 33 -11.93 11.27 9.27
CA THR A 33 -11.21 10.08 9.75
C THR A 33 -10.71 10.30 11.18
N LYS A 34 -10.98 9.36 12.08
CA LYS A 34 -10.65 9.41 13.51
C LYS A 34 -9.90 8.18 14.01
N SER A 35 -9.82 7.12 13.23
CA SER A 35 -9.15 5.88 13.60
C SER A 35 -7.61 5.95 13.53
N ILE A 36 -7.09 6.94 12.84
CA ILE A 36 -5.65 7.16 12.64
C ILE A 36 -5.37 8.68 12.62
N ASP A 37 -4.21 9.08 13.09
CA ASP A 37 -3.76 10.47 12.96
C ASP A 37 -3.61 10.87 11.49
N ALA A 38 -4.09 12.08 11.15
CA ALA A 38 -4.13 12.56 9.75
C ALA A 38 -2.74 12.69 9.12
N VAL A 39 -1.73 13.10 9.90
CA VAL A 39 -0.35 13.20 9.42
C VAL A 39 0.23 11.81 9.17
N MET A 40 -0.04 10.87 10.08
CA MET A 40 0.36 9.47 9.92
C MET A 40 -0.31 8.83 8.69
N LEU A 41 -1.61 9.04 8.52
CA LEU A 41 -2.33 8.53 7.34
C LEU A 41 -1.73 9.03 6.03
N ARG A 42 -1.49 10.34 5.91
CA ARG A 42 -0.84 10.94 4.73
C ARG A 42 0.54 10.36 4.48
N ASN A 43 1.35 10.24 5.54
CA ASN A 43 2.69 9.70 5.47
C ASN A 43 2.71 8.24 4.99
N ASN A 44 1.86 7.39 5.58
CA ASN A 44 1.76 5.98 5.21
C ASN A 44 1.23 5.81 3.78
N THR A 45 0.27 6.64 3.37
CA THR A 45 -0.25 6.67 2.00
C THR A 45 0.84 7.04 0.99
N ALA A 46 1.65 8.06 1.30
CA ALA A 46 2.80 8.42 0.49
C ALA A 46 3.85 7.30 0.43
N LEU A 47 4.13 6.64 1.56
CA LEU A 47 5.02 5.47 1.61
C LEU A 47 4.56 4.37 0.65
N VAL A 48 3.26 4.04 0.66
CA VAL A 48 2.68 3.03 -0.24
C VAL A 48 2.81 3.45 -1.71
N ALA A 49 2.44 4.68 -2.04
CA ALA A 49 2.51 5.20 -3.41
C ALA A 49 3.94 5.17 -3.97
N HIS A 50 4.90 5.68 -3.19
CA HIS A 50 6.32 5.65 -3.57
C HIS A 50 6.88 4.23 -3.66
N SER A 51 6.49 3.32 -2.76
CA SER A 51 6.85 1.90 -2.85
C SER A 51 6.38 1.30 -4.18
N ALA A 52 5.13 1.48 -4.53
CA ALA A 52 4.58 0.98 -5.79
C ALA A 52 5.31 1.59 -7.01
N LYS A 53 5.68 2.87 -6.96
CA LYS A 53 6.43 3.54 -8.02
C LYS A 53 7.84 2.97 -8.19
N VAL A 54 8.58 2.80 -7.09
CA VAL A 54 9.95 2.26 -7.10
C VAL A 54 10.00 0.88 -7.73
N PHE A 55 9.03 0.04 -7.40
CA PHE A 55 8.97 -1.35 -7.88
C PHE A 55 8.15 -1.55 -9.17
N GLY A 56 7.63 -0.49 -9.78
CA GLY A 56 6.83 -0.59 -11.01
C GLY A 56 5.55 -1.41 -10.83
N VAL A 57 4.93 -1.38 -9.64
CA VAL A 57 3.69 -2.09 -9.36
C VAL A 57 2.54 -1.49 -10.15
N SER A 58 1.74 -2.32 -10.82
CA SER A 58 0.51 -1.88 -11.49
C SER A 58 -0.44 -1.26 -10.49
N THR A 59 -0.80 0.00 -10.68
CA THR A 59 -1.57 0.77 -9.72
C THR A 59 -2.86 1.30 -10.35
N ILE A 60 -3.96 1.22 -9.61
CA ILE A 60 -5.26 1.82 -9.95
C ILE A 60 -5.57 2.87 -8.89
N LEU A 61 -5.95 4.06 -9.33
CA LEU A 61 -6.38 5.16 -8.47
C LEU A 61 -7.87 5.42 -8.67
N THR A 62 -8.60 5.56 -7.57
CA THR A 62 -10.03 5.88 -7.63
C THR A 62 -10.43 6.88 -6.56
N THR A 63 -11.43 7.68 -6.88
CA THR A 63 -12.11 8.63 -6.00
C THR A 63 -13.61 8.38 -6.02
N VAL A 64 -14.31 8.90 -5.03
CA VAL A 64 -15.78 8.89 -4.98
C VAL A 64 -16.28 10.31 -4.83
N ALA A 65 -17.21 10.72 -5.72
CA ALA A 65 -17.90 12.01 -5.67
C ALA A 65 -16.92 13.20 -5.46
N GLU A 66 -15.83 13.23 -6.24
CA GLU A 66 -14.72 14.17 -6.09
C GLU A 66 -15.19 15.63 -6.12
N GLN A 67 -16.08 15.95 -7.05
CA GLN A 67 -16.55 17.33 -7.30
C GLN A 67 -17.63 17.79 -6.32
N THR A 68 -18.15 16.92 -5.48
CA THR A 68 -19.29 17.25 -4.59
C THR A 68 -18.95 17.11 -3.11
N PHE A 69 -18.75 15.88 -2.62
CA PHE A 69 -18.61 15.60 -1.20
C PHE A 69 -17.16 15.37 -0.77
N SER A 70 -16.41 14.51 -1.50
CA SER A 70 -15.19 13.93 -0.96
C SER A 70 -13.93 14.75 -1.25
N GLY A 71 -14.00 15.67 -2.23
CA GLY A 71 -12.86 16.51 -2.62
C GLY A 71 -11.80 15.74 -3.41
N PRO A 72 -10.69 16.41 -3.75
CA PRO A 72 -9.64 15.82 -4.56
C PRO A 72 -8.85 14.71 -3.83
N ILE A 73 -8.27 13.85 -4.63
CA ILE A 73 -7.28 12.86 -4.14
C ILE A 73 -6.07 13.55 -3.50
N PHE A 74 -5.43 12.90 -2.54
CA PHE A 74 -4.21 13.43 -1.92
C PHE A 74 -3.14 13.79 -2.95
N SER A 75 -2.54 14.98 -2.79
CA SER A 75 -1.43 15.42 -3.64
C SER A 75 -0.27 14.46 -3.64
N GLU A 76 0.00 13.84 -2.50
CA GLU A 76 1.06 12.85 -2.30
C GLU A 76 0.92 11.62 -3.21
N ILE A 77 -0.30 11.27 -3.61
CA ILE A 77 -0.55 10.21 -4.59
C ILE A 77 -0.44 10.75 -6.02
N LYS A 78 -1.08 11.89 -6.26
CA LYS A 78 -1.15 12.48 -7.59
C LYS A 78 0.23 12.85 -8.14
N GLU A 79 1.12 13.36 -7.29
CA GLU A 79 2.50 13.72 -7.66
C GLU A 79 3.36 12.50 -7.97
N VAL A 80 3.12 11.37 -7.32
CA VAL A 80 3.81 10.09 -7.62
C VAL A 80 3.37 9.51 -8.95
N PHE A 81 2.10 9.67 -9.32
CA PHE A 81 1.48 9.11 -10.52
C PHE A 81 0.84 10.20 -11.42
N PRO A 82 1.60 11.18 -11.92
CA PRO A 82 1.03 12.35 -12.62
C PRO A 82 0.29 11.99 -13.92
N GLY A 83 0.68 10.89 -14.57
CA GLY A 83 0.07 10.41 -15.81
C GLY A 83 -1.00 9.32 -15.62
N LEU A 84 -1.26 8.89 -14.39
CA LEU A 84 -2.23 7.85 -14.13
C LEU A 84 -3.64 8.45 -14.01
N GLU A 85 -4.59 7.85 -14.73
CA GLU A 85 -6.00 8.22 -14.63
C GLU A 85 -6.52 7.93 -13.22
N VAL A 86 -7.28 8.87 -12.67
CA VAL A 86 -8.05 8.70 -11.44
C VAL A 86 -9.50 8.45 -11.84
N ILE A 87 -10.02 7.29 -11.49
CA ILE A 87 -11.40 6.92 -11.84
C ILE A 87 -12.35 7.44 -10.76
N ASP A 88 -13.01 8.57 -11.03
CA ASP A 88 -14.05 9.08 -10.13
C ASP A 88 -15.36 8.32 -10.33
N ARG A 89 -15.99 7.90 -9.26
CA ARG A 89 -17.19 7.06 -9.23
C ARG A 89 -18.24 7.58 -8.26
N THR A 90 -19.43 6.99 -8.31
CA THR A 90 -20.53 7.27 -7.37
C THR A 90 -20.84 6.06 -6.48
N THR A 91 -20.40 4.86 -6.86
CA THR A 91 -20.58 3.64 -6.07
C THR A 91 -19.66 3.64 -4.84
N MET A 92 -20.15 3.25 -3.68
CA MET A 92 -19.31 3.09 -2.48
C MET A 92 -18.41 1.86 -2.59
N ASN A 93 -18.96 0.77 -3.10
CA ASN A 93 -18.16 -0.39 -3.46
C ASN A 93 -17.50 -0.15 -4.82
N THR A 94 -16.20 0.06 -4.80
CA THR A 94 -15.38 0.29 -6.01
C THR A 94 -15.55 -0.82 -7.05
N TRP A 95 -15.80 -2.05 -6.63
CA TRP A 95 -15.97 -3.21 -7.50
C TRP A 95 -17.25 -3.16 -8.34
N GLU A 96 -18.24 -2.36 -7.96
CA GLU A 96 -19.50 -2.17 -8.69
C GLU A 96 -19.36 -1.15 -9.85
N ASP A 97 -18.21 -0.50 -10.01
CA ASP A 97 -17.90 0.29 -11.20
C ASP A 97 -17.20 -0.59 -12.25
N GLY A 98 -17.85 -0.79 -13.39
CA GLY A 98 -17.35 -1.66 -14.47
C GLY A 98 -15.94 -1.28 -14.95
N ARG A 99 -15.58 0.01 -14.94
CA ARG A 99 -14.24 0.51 -15.36
C ARG A 99 -13.13 -0.05 -14.45
N ILE A 100 -13.41 -0.25 -13.16
CA ILE A 100 -12.45 -0.84 -12.23
C ILE A 100 -12.25 -2.33 -12.55
N ALA A 101 -13.34 -3.08 -12.71
CA ALA A 101 -13.28 -4.50 -13.04
C ALA A 101 -12.55 -4.71 -14.40
N GLU A 102 -12.85 -3.90 -15.40
CA GLU A 102 -12.16 -3.92 -16.69
C GLU A 102 -10.65 -3.65 -16.55
N ARG A 103 -10.27 -2.66 -15.74
CA ARG A 103 -8.85 -2.32 -15.51
C ARG A 103 -8.11 -3.44 -14.76
N VAL A 104 -8.73 -4.03 -13.74
CA VAL A 104 -8.17 -5.19 -13.01
C VAL A 104 -7.97 -6.38 -13.95
N ASN A 105 -8.96 -6.69 -14.76
CA ASN A 105 -8.89 -7.77 -15.76
C ASN A 105 -7.82 -7.52 -16.82
N ALA A 106 -7.68 -6.29 -17.29
CA ALA A 106 -6.66 -5.92 -18.27
C ALA A 106 -5.22 -6.05 -17.72
N ILE A 107 -5.03 -5.78 -16.42
CA ILE A 107 -3.76 -5.99 -15.74
C ILE A 107 -3.49 -7.49 -15.52
N GLY A 108 -4.51 -8.28 -15.20
CA GLY A 108 -4.48 -9.76 -15.20
C GLY A 108 -3.64 -10.39 -14.09
N LYS A 109 -3.44 -9.71 -12.95
CA LYS A 109 -2.69 -10.25 -11.81
C LYS A 109 -3.61 -10.92 -10.80
N PRO A 110 -3.18 -12.05 -10.18
CA PRO A 110 -4.05 -12.84 -9.31
C PRO A 110 -4.23 -12.24 -7.91
N ARG A 111 -3.40 -11.26 -7.53
CA ARG A 111 -3.39 -10.64 -6.22
C ARG A 111 -3.78 -9.18 -6.29
N LEU A 112 -4.58 -8.75 -5.32
CA LEU A 112 -5.00 -7.36 -5.18
C LEU A 112 -4.59 -6.86 -3.80
N VAL A 113 -4.01 -5.67 -3.76
CA VAL A 113 -3.62 -4.98 -2.53
C VAL A 113 -4.43 -3.70 -2.45
N PHE A 114 -5.21 -3.54 -1.40
CA PHE A 114 -6.10 -2.40 -1.20
C PHE A 114 -5.61 -1.50 -0.08
N CYS A 115 -5.80 -0.21 -0.22
CA CYS A 115 -5.75 0.78 0.86
C CYS A 115 -6.65 1.97 0.54
N GLY A 116 -7.14 2.66 1.56
CA GLY A 116 -8.03 3.80 1.34
C GLY A 116 -8.98 4.16 2.46
N LEU A 117 -9.93 5.02 2.16
CA LEU A 117 -10.93 5.59 3.05
C LEU A 117 -12.37 5.35 2.54
N TRP A 118 -13.35 4.96 3.38
CA TRP A 118 -13.17 4.51 4.75
C TRP A 118 -13.14 2.99 4.80
N THR A 119 -12.44 2.45 5.76
CA THR A 119 -12.20 1.00 5.87
C THR A 119 -13.49 0.19 5.86
N SER A 120 -14.51 0.61 6.64
CA SER A 120 -15.79 -0.08 6.78
C SER A 120 -16.73 0.05 5.58
N VAL A 121 -16.42 0.91 4.62
CA VAL A 121 -17.28 1.19 3.46
C VAL A 121 -16.53 0.86 2.17
N CYS A 122 -15.64 1.75 1.74
CA CYS A 122 -15.02 1.66 0.41
C CYS A 122 -13.89 0.61 0.33
N ILE A 123 -13.44 0.05 1.46
CA ILE A 123 -12.44 -1.03 1.48
C ILE A 123 -13.08 -2.40 1.69
N VAL A 124 -14.00 -2.55 2.65
CA VAL A 124 -14.69 -3.83 2.88
C VAL A 124 -15.42 -4.29 1.62
N GLY A 125 -16.17 -3.41 0.94
CA GLY A 125 -16.94 -3.77 -0.25
C GLY A 125 -16.11 -4.46 -1.34
N PRO A 126 -15.12 -3.77 -1.92
CA PRO A 126 -14.32 -4.34 -3.00
C PRO A 126 -13.44 -5.53 -2.56
N THR A 127 -12.96 -5.57 -1.31
CA THR A 127 -12.17 -6.72 -0.82
C THR A 127 -13.00 -7.99 -0.76
N LEU A 128 -14.24 -7.93 -0.25
CA LEU A 128 -15.14 -9.08 -0.22
C LEU A 128 -15.55 -9.50 -1.63
N SER A 129 -15.87 -8.55 -2.50
CA SER A 129 -16.23 -8.82 -3.89
C SER A 129 -15.07 -9.49 -4.67
N ALA A 130 -13.84 -9.03 -4.46
CA ALA A 130 -12.66 -9.62 -5.08
C ALA A 130 -12.38 -11.05 -4.58
N LEU A 131 -12.54 -11.30 -3.28
CA LEU A 131 -12.42 -12.65 -2.71
C LEU A 131 -13.43 -13.62 -3.31
N ASP A 132 -14.69 -13.20 -3.44
CA ASP A 132 -15.77 -14.03 -4.03
C ASP A 132 -15.46 -14.39 -5.50
N GLN A 133 -14.66 -13.58 -6.18
CA GLN A 133 -14.22 -13.82 -7.55
C GLN A 133 -12.89 -14.56 -7.64
N GLY A 134 -12.34 -15.01 -6.50
CA GLY A 134 -11.17 -15.88 -6.46
C GLY A 134 -9.81 -15.16 -6.43
N PHE A 135 -9.77 -13.85 -6.24
CA PHE A 135 -8.51 -13.13 -6.03
C PHE A 135 -7.93 -13.39 -4.65
N GLU A 136 -6.61 -13.39 -4.54
CA GLU A 136 -5.92 -13.27 -3.26
C GLU A 136 -5.87 -11.79 -2.85
N VAL A 137 -6.41 -11.47 -1.68
CA VAL A 137 -6.62 -10.08 -1.26
C VAL A 137 -5.78 -9.71 -0.05
N TYR A 138 -5.10 -8.56 -0.15
CA TYR A 138 -4.32 -7.93 0.92
C TYR A 138 -4.86 -6.53 1.19
N VAL A 139 -4.75 -6.06 2.44
CA VAL A 139 -5.10 -4.69 2.83
C VAL A 139 -3.95 -4.08 3.61
N ILE A 140 -3.52 -2.88 3.21
CA ILE A 140 -2.51 -2.10 3.94
C ILE A 140 -3.24 -1.32 5.03
N ALA A 141 -3.30 -1.91 6.22
CA ALA A 141 -4.17 -1.47 7.30
C ALA A 141 -3.87 -0.04 7.79
N ASP A 142 -2.60 0.32 7.89
CA ASP A 142 -2.15 1.65 8.35
C ASP A 142 -2.15 2.73 7.25
N ALA A 143 -2.51 2.37 6.02
CA ALA A 143 -2.87 3.28 4.93
C ALA A 143 -4.39 3.29 4.68
N CYS A 144 -5.17 2.74 5.62
CA CYS A 144 -6.63 2.83 5.72
C CYS A 144 -7.00 3.66 6.95
N GLY A 145 -8.22 4.17 6.96
CA GLY A 145 -8.78 4.87 8.11
C GLY A 145 -10.30 4.89 8.06
N ASP A 146 -10.92 5.24 9.19
CA ASP A 146 -12.37 5.28 9.33
C ASP A 146 -12.82 6.41 10.26
N VAL A 147 -14.12 6.64 10.32
CA VAL A 147 -14.76 7.68 11.16
C VAL A 147 -14.62 7.41 12.66
N SER A 148 -14.33 6.18 13.06
CA SER A 148 -13.99 5.78 14.43
C SER A 148 -13.01 4.60 14.42
N LEU A 149 -12.30 4.43 15.53
CA LEU A 149 -11.41 3.26 15.71
C LEU A 149 -12.21 1.95 15.66
N GLU A 150 -13.37 1.92 16.31
CA GLU A 150 -14.27 0.75 16.32
C GLU A 150 -14.71 0.35 14.91
N ALA A 151 -15.09 1.31 14.06
CA ALA A 151 -15.48 1.04 12.68
C ALA A 151 -14.31 0.43 11.89
N HIS A 152 -13.11 0.97 12.04
CA HIS A 152 -11.90 0.43 11.42
C HIS A 152 -11.60 -1.00 11.88
N GLU A 153 -11.56 -1.23 13.18
CA GLU A 153 -11.22 -2.54 13.77
C GLU A 153 -12.23 -3.63 13.42
N HIS A 154 -13.54 -3.32 13.45
CA HIS A 154 -14.58 -4.27 13.05
C HIS A 154 -14.50 -4.59 11.55
N ALA A 155 -14.24 -3.60 10.71
CA ALA A 155 -14.04 -3.79 9.28
C ALA A 155 -12.82 -4.68 9.00
N MET A 156 -11.68 -4.40 9.62
CA MET A 156 -10.48 -5.22 9.51
C MET A 156 -10.71 -6.65 10.01
N SER A 157 -11.35 -6.82 11.17
CA SER A 157 -11.69 -8.13 11.70
C SER A 157 -12.59 -8.93 10.75
N ARG A 158 -13.63 -8.29 10.19
CA ARG A 158 -14.52 -8.92 9.20
C ARG A 158 -13.76 -9.41 7.97
N MET A 159 -12.87 -8.59 7.43
CA MET A 159 -12.05 -8.94 6.27
C MET A 159 -11.09 -10.09 6.58
N ILE A 160 -10.41 -10.06 7.72
CA ILE A 160 -9.48 -11.11 8.15
C ILE A 160 -10.19 -12.46 8.32
N GLN A 161 -11.39 -12.49 8.92
CA GLN A 161 -12.19 -13.70 9.13
C GLN A 161 -12.51 -14.45 7.83
N VAL A 162 -12.61 -13.74 6.71
CA VAL A 162 -12.90 -14.33 5.39
C VAL A 162 -11.66 -14.54 4.52
N GLY A 163 -10.46 -14.27 5.04
CA GLY A 163 -9.20 -14.60 4.38
C GLY A 163 -8.42 -13.44 3.76
N VAL A 164 -8.84 -12.20 4.00
CA VAL A 164 -8.02 -11.02 3.65
C VAL A 164 -6.77 -10.99 4.51
N ARG A 165 -5.63 -10.66 3.92
CA ARG A 165 -4.33 -10.61 4.59
C ARG A 165 -3.94 -9.16 4.90
N PRO A 166 -3.91 -8.76 6.19
CA PRO A 166 -3.45 -7.42 6.55
C PRO A 166 -1.93 -7.32 6.45
N VAL A 167 -1.46 -6.18 5.97
CA VAL A 167 -0.06 -5.76 5.99
C VAL A 167 0.03 -4.30 6.43
N THR A 168 1.22 -3.81 6.76
CA THR A 168 1.46 -2.38 7.00
C THR A 168 2.20 -1.74 5.83
N SER A 169 2.18 -0.42 5.74
CA SER A 169 2.87 0.34 4.69
C SER A 169 4.37 0.07 4.66
N LEU A 170 5.02 0.02 5.83
CA LEU A 170 6.43 -0.32 5.93
C LEU A 170 6.70 -1.79 5.59
N GLN A 171 5.84 -2.72 6.04
CA GLN A 171 5.93 -4.12 5.64
C GLN A 171 5.82 -4.26 4.12
N TYR A 172 4.89 -3.54 3.48
CA TYR A 172 4.72 -3.56 2.03
C TYR A 172 6.01 -3.15 1.31
N LEU A 173 6.63 -2.01 1.69
CA LEU A 173 7.90 -1.57 1.12
C LEU A 173 8.99 -2.64 1.26
N LEU A 174 9.18 -3.16 2.49
CA LEU A 174 10.27 -4.08 2.79
C LEU A 174 10.03 -5.50 2.26
N GLU A 175 8.78 -5.93 2.14
CA GLU A 175 8.42 -7.19 1.50
C GLU A 175 8.68 -7.15 -0.03
N LEU A 176 8.52 -6.00 -0.67
CA LEU A 176 8.88 -5.81 -2.08
C LEU A 176 10.40 -5.75 -2.28
N GLN A 177 11.14 -5.09 -1.39
CA GLN A 177 12.60 -5.05 -1.42
C GLN A 177 13.20 -6.43 -1.12
N ARG A 178 12.75 -7.05 -0.06
CA ARG A 178 13.06 -8.42 0.40
C ARG A 178 14.53 -8.72 0.69
N ASP A 179 15.45 -8.10 -0.02
CA ASP A 179 16.89 -8.32 0.14
C ASP A 179 17.66 -6.99 -0.03
N TRP A 180 18.43 -6.64 0.98
CA TRP A 180 19.26 -5.43 0.94
C TRP A 180 20.44 -5.53 -0.04
N ALA A 181 20.80 -6.73 -0.50
CA ALA A 181 21.76 -6.94 -1.56
C ALA A 181 21.22 -6.63 -2.96
N ARG A 182 19.89 -6.38 -3.10
CA ARG A 182 19.26 -5.96 -4.35
C ARG A 182 19.58 -4.50 -4.64
N GLY A 183 20.72 -4.27 -5.31
CA GLY A 183 21.31 -2.95 -5.54
C GLY A 183 20.47 -2.04 -6.43
N GLU A 184 19.75 -2.58 -7.40
CA GLU A 184 18.97 -1.80 -8.37
C GLU A 184 17.82 -0.97 -7.76
N THR A 185 17.32 -1.36 -6.59
CA THR A 185 16.27 -0.64 -5.88
C THR A 185 16.72 -0.09 -4.53
N TYR A 186 17.90 -0.44 -4.06
CA TYR A 186 18.39 -0.13 -2.72
C TYR A 186 18.31 1.36 -2.38
N ASP A 187 18.91 2.22 -3.18
CA ASP A 187 18.97 3.66 -2.90
C ASP A 187 17.57 4.28 -2.87
N ALA A 188 16.75 3.94 -3.85
CA ALA A 188 15.36 4.43 -3.92
C ALA A 188 14.53 3.97 -2.72
N VAL A 189 14.67 2.72 -2.28
CA VAL A 189 13.99 2.20 -1.10
C VAL A 189 14.46 2.88 0.18
N VAL A 190 15.77 3.08 0.33
CA VAL A 190 16.35 3.80 1.47
C VAL A 190 15.85 5.24 1.53
N ASP A 191 15.78 5.93 0.39
CA ASP A 191 15.28 7.31 0.33
C ASP A 191 13.79 7.40 0.67
N VAL A 192 12.97 6.50 0.17
CA VAL A 192 11.55 6.37 0.54
C VAL A 192 11.40 6.08 2.03
N ALA A 193 12.18 5.13 2.56
CA ALA A 193 12.14 4.77 3.98
C ALA A 193 12.56 5.93 4.90
N LYS A 194 13.63 6.67 4.55
CA LYS A 194 14.05 7.86 5.30
C LYS A 194 12.98 8.93 5.35
N LYS A 195 12.26 9.14 4.25
CA LYS A 195 11.27 10.20 4.13
C LYS A 195 9.93 9.85 4.77
N TYR A 196 9.48 8.59 4.63
CA TYR A 196 8.13 8.16 4.99
C TYR A 196 8.08 6.98 5.96
N GLY A 197 9.19 6.34 6.27
CA GLY A 197 9.28 5.15 7.11
C GLY A 197 9.18 5.42 8.62
N GLY A 198 8.73 6.61 9.05
CA GLY A 198 8.53 6.94 10.45
C GLY A 198 9.79 6.72 11.31
N ALA A 199 9.64 6.02 12.44
CA ALA A 199 10.76 5.72 13.34
C ALA A 199 11.87 4.91 12.68
N TYR A 200 11.53 4.01 11.76
CA TYR A 200 12.52 3.26 10.98
C TYR A 200 13.36 4.20 10.09
N GLY A 201 12.71 5.16 9.43
CA GLY A 201 13.38 6.18 8.63
C GLY A 201 14.33 7.06 9.45
N LEU A 202 13.92 7.48 10.65
CA LEU A 202 14.79 8.17 11.61
C LEU A 202 16.02 7.34 11.94
N GLY A 203 15.85 6.04 12.21
CA GLY A 203 16.96 5.12 12.45
C GLY A 203 17.98 5.09 11.31
N LEU A 204 17.52 5.07 10.06
CA LEU A 204 18.38 5.10 8.87
C LEU A 204 19.15 6.42 8.75
N ILE A 205 18.53 7.57 9.02
CA ILE A 205 19.17 8.89 9.00
C ILE A 205 20.28 8.96 10.05
N TYR A 206 19.97 8.58 11.29
CA TYR A 206 20.94 8.67 12.39
C TYR A 206 22.04 7.62 12.30
N ALA A 207 21.76 6.42 11.79
CA ALA A 207 22.80 5.42 11.55
C ALA A 207 23.89 5.95 10.61
N LYS A 208 23.50 6.60 9.52
CA LYS A 208 24.45 7.24 8.59
C LYS A 208 25.25 8.37 9.27
N THR A 209 24.58 9.19 10.08
CA THR A 209 25.23 10.29 10.80
C THR A 209 26.21 9.81 11.86
N MET A 210 25.89 8.72 12.57
CA MET A 210 26.71 8.20 13.68
C MET A 210 27.85 7.30 13.21
N LEU A 211 27.61 6.50 12.16
CA LEU A 211 28.55 5.47 11.69
C LEU A 211 29.35 5.92 10.45
N GLY A 212 29.05 7.11 9.90
CA GLY A 212 29.67 7.63 8.70
C GLY A 212 29.41 6.75 7.47
N GLU A 213 30.33 6.76 6.54
CA GLU A 213 30.22 5.97 5.30
C GLU A 213 30.28 4.45 5.53
N HIS A 214 30.80 3.99 6.66
CA HIS A 214 30.83 2.58 7.04
C HIS A 214 29.43 1.93 7.21
N ALA A 215 28.38 2.72 7.42
CA ALA A 215 27.01 2.21 7.44
C ALA A 215 26.53 1.72 6.05
N SER A 216 27.11 2.26 4.97
CA SER A 216 26.82 1.84 3.60
C SER A 216 27.65 0.62 3.16
N GLU A 217 28.84 0.45 3.72
CA GLU A 217 29.74 -0.68 3.42
C GLU A 217 29.28 -1.99 4.07
N ALA A 218 28.58 -1.93 5.21
CA ALA A 218 28.04 -3.12 5.87
C ALA A 218 26.98 -3.86 5.01
N GLY A 219 26.31 -3.15 4.09
CA GLY A 219 25.44 -3.73 3.07
C GLY A 219 26.20 -4.26 1.86
N ALA A 220 27.27 -3.57 1.45
CA ALA A 220 28.07 -3.92 0.29
C ALA A 220 29.09 -5.05 0.55
N ALA A 221 29.59 -5.17 1.77
CA ALA A 221 30.58 -6.21 2.14
C ALA A 221 30.05 -7.65 2.16
N ARG A 222 28.72 -7.84 1.98
CA ARG A 222 28.10 -9.18 1.86
C ARG A 222 27.98 -9.68 0.41
N THR A 223 28.46 -8.94 -0.57
CA THR A 223 28.41 -9.30 -2.00
C THR A 223 29.77 -9.75 -2.56
N ALA A 224 30.77 -10.03 -1.73
CA ALA A 224 31.98 -10.72 -2.20
C ALA A 224 31.73 -12.25 -2.24
N PRO A 225 32.15 -12.94 -3.33
CA PRO A 225 31.88 -14.35 -3.60
C PRO A 225 32.52 -15.30 -2.58
#